data_4cf23cdacb5dba62f8c58155a8dbe4aa
#
_entry.id   4cf23cdacb5dba62f8c58155a8dbe4aa
#
_cell.length_a   1.000
_cell.length_b   1.000
_cell.length_c   1.000
_cell.angle_alpha   90.00
_cell.angle_beta   90.00
_cell.angle_gamma   90.00
#
_symmetry.space_group_name_H-M   'P 1'
#
loop_
_entity.id
_entity.type
_entity.pdbx_description
1 polymer ?
#
loop_
_entity_poly.entity_id
_entity_poly.type
_entity_poly.pdbx_seq_one_letter_code
_entity_poly.pdbx_strand_id
1 'polypeptide(L)'
;IGMAHRGRLNVLCNIVGKTYEQVFSEFEGIAPNDFSTGTGDVKYHLGYSSQYETMDKKEVYVKLLPNPSHLEAVNPVVQGYCRAKADAIYNSDYDRILPITIHGDAAVAGQGIVYEVLQMQSLKGYTVGGTIHFVINNQIGFTTDFDDARTSNYCTSIASTIQAPVFHVNGDDVECVTYVAELAAEYRQKFNKDVFIDMVCYSKWGHNEGDDPSYTQPQMYKIIKDHVGVRDLYNKKMYDWGIAEAEMAKKLEENFWSELQNRLNDYKQQEKKYTPQKTELAWSALRKATAQDFQSSPETKISKENLVKIIKALIKVPEGFHSLKKIQQYLEQRR
;
A
#
# COMPACT_ATOMS: atom_id res chain seq x y z
N ILE A 1 2.88 2.80 1.18
CA ILE A 1 2.04 2.10 0.17
C ILE A 1 0.97 1.30 0.90
N GLY A 2 -0.29 1.40 0.46
CA GLY A 2 -1.40 0.52 0.83
C GLY A 2 -1.97 -0.16 -0.38
N MET A 3 -2.29 -1.45 -0.26
CA MET A 3 -2.89 -2.22 -1.34
C MET A 3 -3.65 -3.42 -0.80
N ALA A 4 -4.54 -3.97 -1.61
CA ALA A 4 -5.20 -5.24 -1.32
C ALA A 4 -4.22 -6.43 -1.36
N HIS A 5 -4.73 -7.62 -1.12
CA HIS A 5 -3.94 -8.86 -1.08
C HIS A 5 -3.51 -9.37 -2.47
N ARG A 6 -4.29 -9.13 -3.53
CA ARG A 6 -3.98 -9.59 -4.89
C ARG A 6 -2.74 -8.88 -5.44
N GLY A 7 -1.77 -9.65 -5.92
CA GLY A 7 -0.50 -9.13 -6.42
C GLY A 7 0.50 -8.67 -5.36
N ARG A 8 0.17 -8.79 -4.08
CA ARG A 8 1.03 -8.30 -2.98
C ARG A 8 2.36 -9.03 -2.90
N LEU A 9 2.44 -10.32 -3.18
CA LEU A 9 3.70 -11.05 -3.18
C LEU A 9 4.69 -10.48 -4.21
N ASN A 10 4.19 -10.09 -5.39
CA ASN A 10 5.00 -9.41 -6.38
C ASN A 10 5.53 -8.07 -5.86
N VAL A 11 4.67 -7.25 -5.25
CA VAL A 11 5.07 -5.97 -4.66
C VAL A 11 6.06 -6.17 -3.51
N LEU A 12 5.85 -7.19 -2.67
CA LEU A 12 6.78 -7.53 -1.58
C LEU A 12 8.18 -7.85 -2.10
N CYS A 13 8.30 -8.66 -3.15
CA CYS A 13 9.60 -9.05 -3.69
C CYS A 13 10.21 -7.96 -4.60
N ASN A 14 9.46 -7.50 -5.58
CA ASN A 14 10.02 -6.71 -6.68
C ASN A 14 9.98 -5.19 -6.43
N ILE A 15 9.10 -4.71 -5.53
CA ILE A 15 8.99 -3.29 -5.23
C ILE A 15 9.57 -2.94 -3.87
N VAL A 16 9.28 -3.72 -2.81
CA VAL A 16 9.79 -3.41 -1.47
C VAL A 16 10.95 -4.31 -1.01
N GLY A 17 11.48 -5.15 -1.91
CA GLY A 17 12.75 -5.85 -1.73
C GLY A 17 12.77 -6.95 -0.67
N LYS A 18 11.61 -7.56 -0.39
CA LYS A 18 11.56 -8.78 0.43
C LYS A 18 12.24 -9.92 -0.32
N THR A 19 13.15 -10.65 0.32
CA THR A 19 13.91 -11.69 -0.37
C THR A 19 13.03 -12.91 -0.70
N TYR A 20 13.37 -13.61 -1.77
CA TYR A 20 12.66 -14.84 -2.15
C TYR A 20 12.75 -15.90 -1.07
N GLU A 21 13.89 -16.00 -0.38
CA GLU A 21 14.10 -16.93 0.74
C GLU A 21 13.13 -16.65 1.89
N GLN A 22 12.89 -15.38 2.21
CA GLN A 22 11.89 -15.00 3.22
C GLN A 22 10.49 -15.42 2.79
N VAL A 23 10.13 -15.22 1.51
CA VAL A 23 8.84 -15.64 0.98
C VAL A 23 8.71 -17.16 1.00
N PHE A 24 9.72 -17.90 0.54
CA PHE A 24 9.73 -19.37 0.56
C PHE A 24 9.59 -19.90 2.00
N SER A 25 10.29 -19.30 2.97
CA SER A 25 10.20 -19.71 4.38
C SER A 25 8.79 -19.55 4.94
N GLU A 26 8.10 -18.50 4.56
CA GLU A 26 6.71 -18.25 4.98
C GLU A 26 5.74 -19.25 4.33
N PHE A 27 5.97 -19.66 3.08
CA PHE A 27 5.15 -20.68 2.42
C PHE A 27 5.35 -22.07 3.03
N GLU A 28 6.55 -22.41 3.47
CA GLU A 28 6.87 -23.68 4.13
C GLU A 28 6.41 -23.73 5.60
N GLY A 29 5.81 -22.63 6.12
CA GLY A 29 5.36 -22.56 7.51
C GLY A 29 6.49 -22.50 8.52
N ILE A 30 7.69 -22.17 8.11
CA ILE A 30 8.86 -21.94 8.96
C ILE A 30 8.81 -20.49 9.45
N ALA A 31 7.72 -20.15 10.10
CA ALA A 31 7.70 -18.95 10.93
C ALA A 31 8.53 -19.20 12.18
N PRO A 32 9.18 -18.18 12.74
CA PRO A 32 9.83 -18.34 14.03
C PRO A 32 8.79 -18.83 15.03
N ASN A 33 9.16 -19.75 15.91
CA ASN A 33 8.37 -20.16 17.07
C ASN A 33 8.23 -19.01 18.09
N ASP A 34 8.09 -17.81 17.60
CA ASP A 34 8.04 -16.58 18.34
C ASP A 34 6.60 -16.07 18.33
N PHE A 35 5.85 -16.42 19.36
CA PHE A 35 4.50 -15.93 19.61
C PHE A 35 4.35 -14.40 19.60
N SER A 36 5.46 -13.66 19.59
CA SER A 36 5.44 -12.19 19.51
C SER A 36 5.04 -11.62 18.15
N THR A 37 5.04 -12.44 17.11
CA THR A 37 4.62 -12.03 15.75
C THR A 37 3.17 -12.37 15.44
N GLY A 38 2.42 -12.91 16.40
CA GLY A 38 1.04 -13.36 16.24
C GLY A 38 0.93 -14.77 15.66
N THR A 39 -0.27 -15.32 15.66
CA THR A 39 -0.57 -16.69 15.22
C THR A 39 -0.73 -16.82 13.71
N GLY A 40 -0.29 -15.83 12.95
CA GLY A 40 -0.23 -15.90 11.50
C GLY A 40 -1.49 -15.42 10.80
N ASP A 41 -1.34 -14.33 10.13
CA ASP A 41 -2.21 -13.95 9.02
C ASP A 41 -1.68 -14.61 7.74
N VAL A 42 -2.48 -14.62 6.68
CA VAL A 42 -2.03 -15.11 5.38
C VAL A 42 -0.88 -14.24 4.83
N LYS A 43 -0.01 -14.84 4.06
CA LYS A 43 1.23 -14.21 3.55
C LYS A 43 0.97 -12.96 2.73
N TYR A 44 -0.15 -12.93 2.02
CA TYR A 44 -0.56 -11.77 1.18
C TYR A 44 -1.17 -10.62 1.97
N HIS A 45 -1.18 -10.65 3.29
CA HIS A 45 -1.55 -9.53 4.16
C HIS A 45 -0.34 -8.89 4.84
N LEU A 46 0.83 -9.52 4.77
CA LEU A 46 2.04 -9.04 5.43
C LEU A 46 2.51 -7.72 4.84
N GLY A 47 3.03 -6.86 5.71
CA GLY A 47 3.75 -5.64 5.36
C GLY A 47 5.25 -5.87 5.25
N TYR A 48 5.95 -4.88 4.72
CA TYR A 48 7.41 -4.86 4.66
C TYR A 48 7.94 -3.42 4.61
N SER A 49 9.15 -3.20 5.10
CA SER A 49 9.82 -1.90 5.01
C SER A 49 11.22 -2.09 4.44
N SER A 50 11.62 -1.18 3.59
CA SER A 50 12.94 -1.18 2.98
C SER A 50 13.44 0.23 2.75
N GLN A 51 14.71 0.33 2.41
CA GLN A 51 15.39 1.57 2.07
C GLN A 51 15.98 1.41 0.68
N TYR A 52 15.76 2.38 -0.18
CA TYR A 52 16.29 2.43 -1.53
C TYR A 52 17.19 3.63 -1.70
N GLU A 53 18.26 3.45 -2.45
CA GLU A 53 19.04 4.53 -2.99
C GLU A 53 18.55 4.84 -4.41
N THR A 54 18.16 6.09 -4.65
CA THR A 54 17.74 6.55 -5.97
C THR A 54 18.95 6.75 -6.89
N MET A 55 18.72 6.94 -8.20
CA MET A 55 19.80 7.19 -9.16
C MET A 55 20.65 8.42 -8.82
N ASP A 56 20.06 9.42 -8.17
CA ASP A 56 20.73 10.61 -7.66
C ASP A 56 21.26 10.46 -6.22
N LYS A 57 21.42 9.21 -5.76
CA LYS A 57 22.01 8.82 -4.46
C LYS A 57 21.27 9.36 -3.24
N LYS A 58 19.97 9.58 -3.36
CA LYS A 58 19.10 9.90 -2.22
C LYS A 58 18.50 8.65 -1.62
N GLU A 59 18.43 8.62 -0.31
CA GLU A 59 17.77 7.53 0.40
C GLU A 59 16.26 7.75 0.50
N VAL A 60 15.50 6.76 0.08
CA VAL A 60 14.04 6.73 0.18
C VAL A 60 13.59 5.54 0.98
N TYR A 61 12.81 5.78 2.02
CA TYR A 61 12.19 4.73 2.82
C TYR A 61 10.85 4.34 2.24
N VAL A 62 10.72 3.08 1.86
CA VAL A 62 9.47 2.54 1.32
C VAL A 62 8.85 1.59 2.34
N LYS A 63 7.57 1.77 2.62
CA LYS A 63 6.81 0.89 3.49
C LYS A 63 5.53 0.43 2.83
N LEU A 64 5.36 -0.87 2.73
CA LEU A 64 4.09 -1.51 2.42
C LEU A 64 3.39 -1.85 3.72
N LEU A 65 2.25 -1.24 3.99
CA LEU A 65 1.48 -1.51 5.20
C LEU A 65 0.79 -2.87 5.10
N PRO A 66 0.67 -3.62 6.20
CA PRO A 66 -0.17 -4.82 6.23
C PRO A 66 -1.63 -4.43 5.95
N ASN A 67 -2.39 -5.34 5.37
CA ASN A 67 -3.81 -5.11 5.09
C ASN A 67 -4.67 -6.28 5.58
N PRO A 68 -5.95 -6.05 5.90
CA PRO A 68 -6.92 -7.13 6.15
C PRO A 68 -7.51 -7.64 4.83
N SER A 69 -8.35 -8.69 4.91
CA SER A 69 -9.13 -9.17 3.76
C SER A 69 -10.15 -8.15 3.24
N HIS A 70 -10.59 -7.21 4.08
CA HIS A 70 -11.55 -6.18 3.70
C HIS A 70 -10.89 -5.19 2.73
N LEU A 71 -11.39 -5.17 1.50
CA LEU A 71 -10.90 -4.30 0.45
C LEU A 71 -11.05 -2.83 0.86
N GLU A 72 -10.06 -2.02 0.51
CA GLU A 72 -9.98 -0.56 0.75
C GLU A 72 -9.81 -0.16 2.23
N ALA A 73 -9.93 -1.08 3.19
CA ALA A 73 -9.77 -0.76 4.61
C ALA A 73 -8.36 -0.26 4.99
N VAL A 74 -7.37 -0.57 4.17
CA VAL A 74 -5.99 -0.07 4.37
C VAL A 74 -5.81 1.41 4.03
N ASN A 75 -6.71 2.01 3.23
CA ASN A 75 -6.55 3.39 2.76
C ASN A 75 -6.50 4.41 3.91
N PRO A 76 -7.47 4.44 4.85
CA PRO A 76 -7.37 5.35 5.99
C PRO A 76 -6.15 5.04 6.88
N VAL A 77 -5.71 3.80 6.94
CA VAL A 77 -4.49 3.41 7.70
C VAL A 77 -3.25 4.03 7.06
N VAL A 78 -3.15 4.02 5.73
CA VAL A 78 -2.05 4.69 4.99
C VAL A 78 -2.05 6.19 5.29
N GLN A 79 -3.23 6.83 5.20
CA GLN A 79 -3.37 8.26 5.49
C GLN A 79 -2.93 8.59 6.92
N GLY A 80 -3.45 7.85 7.90
CA GLY A 80 -3.11 8.03 9.32
C GLY A 80 -1.63 7.78 9.60
N TYR A 81 -1.06 6.76 8.97
CA TYR A 81 0.37 6.46 9.09
C TYR A 81 1.24 7.58 8.52
N CYS A 82 0.92 8.07 7.32
CA CYS A 82 1.64 9.18 6.70
C CYS A 82 1.51 10.45 7.53
N ARG A 83 0.30 10.76 8.02
CA ARG A 83 0.06 11.91 8.90
C ARG A 83 0.90 11.83 10.17
N ALA A 84 0.87 10.71 10.86
CA ALA A 84 1.64 10.52 12.10
C ALA A 84 3.15 10.64 11.87
N LYS A 85 3.67 10.09 10.78
CA LYS A 85 5.09 10.20 10.40
C LYS A 85 5.46 11.66 10.07
N ALA A 86 4.64 12.35 9.29
CA ALA A 86 4.88 13.77 8.96
C ALA A 86 4.94 14.63 10.23
N ASP A 87 3.95 14.48 11.10
CA ASP A 87 3.87 15.27 12.33
C ASP A 87 5.01 14.94 13.31
N ALA A 88 5.34 13.65 13.48
CA ALA A 88 6.33 13.22 14.47
C ALA A 88 7.80 13.40 14.02
N ILE A 89 8.09 13.25 12.72
CA ILE A 89 9.48 13.18 12.20
C ILE A 89 9.83 14.41 11.38
N TYR A 90 8.86 14.96 10.62
CA TYR A 90 9.12 16.01 9.61
C TYR A 90 8.45 17.35 9.96
N ASN A 91 8.03 17.55 11.21
CA ASN A 91 7.40 18.80 11.65
C ASN A 91 6.20 19.22 10.77
N SER A 92 5.37 18.24 10.41
CA SER A 92 4.21 18.40 9.51
C SER A 92 4.56 18.86 8.08
N ASP A 93 5.79 18.59 7.64
CA ASP A 93 6.18 18.77 6.25
C ASP A 93 5.71 17.58 5.40
N TYR A 94 4.55 17.73 4.77
CA TYR A 94 3.89 16.66 3.99
C TYR A 94 4.55 16.42 2.63
N ASP A 95 5.45 17.31 2.17
CA ASP A 95 6.19 17.10 0.93
C ASP A 95 7.25 15.99 1.06
N ARG A 96 7.59 15.63 2.30
CA ARG A 96 8.56 14.58 2.60
C ARG A 96 7.96 13.18 2.71
N ILE A 97 6.66 13.05 2.56
CA ILE A 97 5.94 11.78 2.62
C ILE A 97 4.99 11.67 1.44
N LEU A 98 5.02 10.51 0.77
CA LEU A 98 4.15 10.22 -0.36
C LEU A 98 3.27 9.00 -0.05
N PRO A 99 1.99 9.18 0.27
CA PRO A 99 1.04 8.08 0.30
C PRO A 99 0.70 7.61 -1.10
N ILE A 100 0.75 6.30 -1.31
CA ILE A 100 0.32 5.64 -2.54
C ILE A 100 -0.68 4.55 -2.15
N THR A 101 -1.86 4.56 -2.72
CA THR A 101 -2.88 3.52 -2.57
C THR A 101 -3.12 2.83 -3.89
N ILE A 102 -3.03 1.50 -3.89
CA ILE A 102 -3.26 0.67 -5.07
C ILE A 102 -4.62 0.00 -4.92
N HIS A 103 -5.51 0.28 -5.86
CA HIS A 103 -6.90 -0.15 -5.85
C HIS A 103 -7.20 -1.15 -6.95
N GLY A 104 -8.19 -2.03 -6.73
CA GLY A 104 -8.90 -2.71 -7.81
C GLY A 104 -10.07 -1.85 -8.29
N ASP A 105 -10.44 -1.94 -9.56
CA ASP A 105 -11.49 -1.13 -10.18
C ASP A 105 -12.88 -1.32 -9.55
N ALA A 106 -13.26 -2.54 -9.26
CA ALA A 106 -14.54 -2.82 -8.60
C ALA A 106 -14.57 -2.32 -7.15
N ALA A 107 -13.44 -2.42 -6.44
CA ALA A 107 -13.34 -2.00 -5.06
C ALA A 107 -13.36 -0.48 -4.91
N VAL A 108 -12.58 0.25 -5.70
CA VAL A 108 -12.52 1.73 -5.64
C VAL A 108 -13.86 2.36 -5.97
N ALA A 109 -14.62 1.78 -6.89
CA ALA A 109 -15.93 2.26 -7.28
C ALA A 109 -17.04 1.90 -6.27
N GLY A 110 -16.91 0.76 -5.55
CA GLY A 110 -17.98 0.18 -4.75
C GLY A 110 -17.85 0.35 -3.24
N GLN A 111 -16.65 0.58 -2.71
CA GLN A 111 -16.42 0.63 -1.27
C GLN A 111 -16.56 2.07 -0.72
N GLY A 112 -17.57 2.32 0.12
CA GLY A 112 -17.87 3.63 0.70
C GLY A 112 -16.73 4.28 1.47
N ILE A 113 -15.85 3.47 2.06
CA ILE A 113 -14.65 3.96 2.77
C ILE A 113 -13.72 4.78 1.86
N VAL A 114 -13.68 4.50 0.56
CA VAL A 114 -12.90 5.30 -0.41
C VAL A 114 -13.46 6.71 -0.49
N TYR A 115 -14.78 6.85 -0.61
CA TYR A 115 -15.44 8.15 -0.62
C TYR A 115 -15.15 8.94 0.66
N GLU A 116 -15.24 8.29 1.82
CA GLU A 116 -14.98 8.92 3.11
C GLU A 116 -13.54 9.43 3.22
N VAL A 117 -12.56 8.63 2.81
CA VAL A 117 -11.14 9.01 2.81
C VAL A 117 -10.89 10.20 1.86
N LEU A 118 -11.46 10.17 0.67
CA LEU A 118 -11.33 11.27 -0.30
C LEU A 118 -11.86 12.59 0.26
N GLN A 119 -12.99 12.58 0.97
CA GLN A 119 -13.55 13.77 1.58
C GLN A 119 -12.66 14.38 2.68
N MET A 120 -11.71 13.62 3.22
CA MET A 120 -10.79 14.09 4.26
C MET A 120 -9.52 14.76 3.72
N GLN A 121 -9.18 14.61 2.43
CA GLN A 121 -7.87 14.98 1.86
C GLN A 121 -7.43 16.42 2.14
N SER A 122 -8.35 17.36 2.09
CA SER A 122 -8.08 18.80 2.27
C SER A 122 -8.48 19.35 3.64
N LEU A 123 -8.98 18.50 4.53
CA LEU A 123 -9.34 18.90 5.87
C LEU A 123 -8.09 19.10 6.73
N LYS A 124 -8.01 20.22 7.44
CA LYS A 124 -6.82 20.59 8.23
C LYS A 124 -6.37 19.51 9.22
N GLY A 125 -7.31 18.74 9.80
CA GLY A 125 -7.02 17.68 10.76
C GLY A 125 -6.55 16.37 10.11
N TYR A 126 -6.72 16.17 8.79
CA TYR A 126 -6.54 14.88 8.11
C TYR A 126 -5.59 14.94 6.91
N THR A 127 -5.38 16.11 6.32
CA THR A 127 -4.53 16.24 5.13
C THR A 127 -3.14 15.63 5.31
N VAL A 128 -2.65 15.02 4.25
CA VAL A 128 -1.32 14.41 4.14
C VAL A 128 -0.54 14.96 2.93
N GLY A 129 -1.00 16.08 2.37
CA GLY A 129 -0.38 16.70 1.20
C GLY A 129 -0.67 15.97 -0.11
N GLY A 130 -1.82 15.28 -0.19
CA GLY A 130 -2.27 14.54 -1.36
C GLY A 130 -1.75 13.10 -1.43
N THR A 131 -2.51 12.27 -2.12
CA THR A 131 -2.29 10.82 -2.31
C THR A 131 -2.29 10.49 -3.79
N ILE A 132 -1.43 9.57 -4.21
CA ILE A 132 -1.53 8.95 -5.53
C ILE A 132 -2.42 7.72 -5.39
N HIS A 133 -3.56 7.72 -6.08
CA HIS A 133 -4.48 6.61 -6.19
C HIS A 133 -4.21 5.85 -7.49
N PHE A 134 -3.56 4.71 -7.40
CA PHE A 134 -3.22 3.88 -8.55
C PHE A 134 -4.26 2.77 -8.70
N VAL A 135 -5.11 2.86 -9.71
CA VAL A 135 -6.16 1.88 -9.96
C VAL A 135 -5.69 0.87 -10.99
N ILE A 136 -5.58 -0.38 -10.59
CA ILE A 136 -5.37 -1.52 -11.49
C ILE A 136 -6.75 -1.93 -12.00
N ASN A 137 -7.14 -1.34 -13.13
CA ASN A 137 -8.44 -1.56 -13.75
C ASN A 137 -8.38 -2.79 -14.66
N ASN A 138 -8.57 -3.95 -14.07
CA ASN A 138 -8.58 -5.22 -14.80
C ASN A 138 -9.95 -5.59 -15.37
N GLN A 139 -10.94 -4.69 -15.28
CA GLN A 139 -12.24 -4.74 -15.90
C GLN A 139 -13.13 -5.88 -15.45
N ILE A 140 -12.83 -6.48 -14.30
CA ILE A 140 -13.63 -7.55 -13.70
C ILE A 140 -13.62 -7.46 -12.17
N GLY A 141 -14.76 -7.64 -11.53
CA GLY A 141 -14.89 -7.74 -10.08
C GLY A 141 -15.40 -9.11 -9.68
N PHE A 142 -14.53 -9.99 -9.15
CA PHE A 142 -14.81 -11.41 -8.91
C PHE A 142 -15.29 -12.08 -10.20
N THR A 143 -16.61 -12.27 -10.39
CA THR A 143 -17.23 -12.83 -11.60
C THR A 143 -18.18 -11.83 -12.29
N THR A 144 -18.10 -10.54 -11.93
CA THR A 144 -18.96 -9.49 -12.46
C THR A 144 -18.20 -8.67 -13.50
N ASP A 145 -18.77 -8.53 -14.68
CA ASP A 145 -18.26 -7.69 -15.76
C ASP A 145 -18.35 -6.20 -15.36
N PHE A 146 -17.51 -5.37 -15.95
CA PHE A 146 -17.48 -3.93 -15.61
C PHE A 146 -18.77 -3.22 -15.97
N ASP A 147 -19.48 -3.66 -17.01
CA ASP A 147 -20.77 -3.09 -17.43
C ASP A 147 -21.90 -3.39 -16.41
N ASP A 148 -21.80 -4.51 -15.70
CA ASP A 148 -22.75 -4.90 -14.67
C ASP A 148 -22.32 -4.44 -13.26
N ALA A 149 -21.09 -3.99 -13.10
CA ALA A 149 -20.51 -3.67 -11.79
C ALA A 149 -20.81 -2.25 -11.30
N ARG A 150 -21.06 -1.31 -12.22
CA ARG A 150 -21.23 0.11 -11.87
C ARG A 150 -22.01 0.88 -12.93
N THR A 151 -22.70 1.93 -12.50
CA THR A 151 -23.44 2.83 -13.41
C THR A 151 -22.52 3.80 -14.15
N SER A 152 -21.40 4.21 -13.52
CA SER A 152 -20.45 5.16 -14.12
C SER A 152 -19.58 4.49 -15.17
N ASN A 153 -19.25 5.21 -16.24
CA ASN A 153 -18.39 4.73 -17.32
C ASN A 153 -16.98 4.37 -16.82
N TYR A 154 -16.46 5.12 -15.83
CA TYR A 154 -15.14 4.91 -15.26
C TYR A 154 -15.22 4.49 -13.81
N CYS A 155 -14.42 3.52 -13.41
CA CYS A 155 -14.27 3.14 -12.01
C CYS A 155 -13.73 4.30 -11.14
N THR A 156 -13.01 5.22 -11.77
CA THR A 156 -12.42 6.41 -11.17
C THR A 156 -13.34 7.63 -11.16
N SER A 157 -14.60 7.51 -11.53
CA SER A 157 -15.57 8.62 -11.48
C SER A 157 -15.72 9.22 -10.08
N ILE A 158 -15.39 8.47 -9.04
CA ILE A 158 -15.35 8.94 -7.65
C ILE A 158 -14.37 10.12 -7.45
N ALA A 159 -13.32 10.22 -8.25
CA ALA A 159 -12.34 11.31 -8.21
C ALA A 159 -13.00 12.70 -8.44
N SER A 160 -14.08 12.74 -9.20
CA SER A 160 -14.83 13.97 -9.48
C SER A 160 -15.42 14.62 -8.21
N THR A 161 -15.68 13.83 -7.17
CA THR A 161 -16.25 14.32 -5.89
C THR A 161 -15.30 15.29 -5.17
N ILE A 162 -14.00 15.17 -5.44
CA ILE A 162 -12.94 16.02 -4.89
C ILE A 162 -12.22 16.82 -5.96
N GLN A 163 -12.72 16.78 -7.21
CA GLN A 163 -12.12 17.45 -8.37
C GLN A 163 -10.64 17.05 -8.59
N ALA A 164 -10.29 15.81 -8.29
CA ALA A 164 -8.96 15.29 -8.56
C ALA A 164 -8.81 14.93 -10.04
N PRO A 165 -7.64 15.18 -10.66
CA PRO A 165 -7.36 14.72 -12.02
C PRO A 165 -7.28 13.21 -12.07
N VAL A 166 -7.67 12.64 -13.22
CA VAL A 166 -7.56 11.22 -13.52
C VAL A 166 -6.77 11.06 -14.81
N PHE A 167 -5.69 10.29 -14.77
CA PHE A 167 -4.91 9.91 -15.94
C PHE A 167 -5.32 8.49 -16.34
N HIS A 168 -5.94 8.35 -17.51
CA HIS A 168 -6.26 7.04 -18.08
C HIS A 168 -5.09 6.59 -18.95
N VAL A 169 -4.60 5.39 -18.70
CA VAL A 169 -3.45 4.83 -19.40
C VAL A 169 -3.66 3.36 -19.73
N ASN A 170 -3.22 2.94 -20.93
CA ASN A 170 -3.20 1.53 -21.31
C ASN A 170 -2.05 0.81 -20.59
N GLY A 171 -2.38 -0.23 -19.81
CA GLY A 171 -1.42 -1.04 -19.09
C GLY A 171 -0.44 -1.83 -19.96
N ASP A 172 -0.73 -2.00 -21.24
CA ASP A 172 0.19 -2.61 -22.21
C ASP A 172 1.28 -1.64 -22.71
N ASP A 173 1.12 -0.34 -22.49
CA ASP A 173 2.13 0.67 -22.85
C ASP A 173 2.98 1.05 -21.63
N VAL A 174 4.06 0.34 -21.43
CA VAL A 174 4.97 0.48 -20.27
C VAL A 174 5.52 1.91 -20.17
N GLU A 175 5.86 2.54 -21.30
CA GLU A 175 6.43 3.90 -21.31
C GLU A 175 5.38 4.94 -20.92
N CYS A 176 4.16 4.82 -21.45
CA CYS A 176 3.06 5.70 -21.06
C CYS A 176 2.69 5.52 -19.58
N VAL A 177 2.69 4.29 -19.05
CA VAL A 177 2.44 4.05 -17.61
C VAL A 177 3.51 4.74 -16.76
N THR A 178 4.78 4.61 -17.15
CA THR A 178 5.89 5.28 -16.44
C THR A 178 5.75 6.79 -16.48
N TYR A 179 5.51 7.36 -17.66
CA TYR A 179 5.33 8.80 -17.84
C TYR A 179 4.15 9.35 -17.01
N VAL A 180 3.03 8.66 -17.01
CA VAL A 180 1.84 9.05 -16.23
C VAL A 180 2.11 8.97 -14.73
N ALA A 181 2.89 7.96 -14.27
CA ALA A 181 3.26 7.84 -12.87
C ALA A 181 4.16 9.01 -12.41
N GLU A 182 5.13 9.40 -13.24
CA GLU A 182 5.97 10.59 -13.00
C GLU A 182 5.13 11.86 -12.95
N LEU A 183 4.24 12.06 -13.94
CA LEU A 183 3.35 13.22 -14.00
C LEU A 183 2.43 13.30 -12.76
N ALA A 184 1.90 12.17 -12.31
CA ALA A 184 1.09 12.09 -11.11
C ALA A 184 1.89 12.46 -9.85
N ALA A 185 3.14 12.01 -9.75
CA ALA A 185 4.03 12.35 -8.65
C ALA A 185 4.37 13.85 -8.64
N GLU A 186 4.69 14.42 -9.80
CA GLU A 186 4.93 15.86 -9.95
C GLU A 186 3.69 16.70 -9.60
N TYR A 187 2.50 16.27 -10.10
CA TYR A 187 1.25 16.95 -9.77
C TYR A 187 1.00 16.95 -8.25
N ARG A 188 1.08 15.77 -7.62
CA ARG A 188 0.91 15.64 -6.18
C ARG A 188 1.89 16.51 -5.42
N GLN A 189 3.15 16.50 -5.79
CA GLN A 189 4.22 17.24 -5.11
C GLN A 189 4.07 18.76 -5.28
N LYS A 190 3.62 19.20 -6.45
CA LYS A 190 3.44 20.62 -6.76
C LYS A 190 2.19 21.22 -6.12
N PHE A 191 1.10 20.46 -6.08
CA PHE A 191 -0.21 20.98 -5.70
C PHE A 191 -0.71 20.48 -4.33
N ASN A 192 -0.05 19.48 -3.76
CA ASN A 192 -0.45 18.83 -2.51
C ASN A 192 -1.92 18.36 -2.55
N LYS A 193 -2.31 17.73 -3.66
CA LYS A 193 -3.66 17.23 -3.96
C LYS A 193 -3.59 15.77 -4.38
N ASP A 194 -4.73 15.09 -4.20
CA ASP A 194 -4.90 13.73 -4.69
C ASP A 194 -4.92 13.70 -6.21
N VAL A 195 -4.44 12.62 -6.77
CA VAL A 195 -4.40 12.34 -8.20
C VAL A 195 -4.67 10.85 -8.43
N PHE A 196 -5.40 10.53 -9.49
CA PHE A 196 -5.73 9.18 -9.86
C PHE A 196 -5.01 8.76 -11.14
N ILE A 197 -4.54 7.52 -11.16
CA ILE A 197 -4.08 6.83 -12.36
C ILE A 197 -5.03 5.65 -12.57
N ASP A 198 -5.74 5.64 -13.68
CA ASP A 198 -6.59 4.53 -14.12
C ASP A 198 -5.82 3.72 -15.16
N MET A 199 -5.11 2.69 -14.71
CA MET A 199 -4.36 1.80 -15.58
C MET A 199 -5.27 0.67 -16.07
N VAL A 200 -5.76 0.80 -17.30
CA VAL A 200 -6.62 -0.19 -17.92
C VAL A 200 -5.79 -1.41 -18.34
N CYS A 201 -6.14 -2.55 -17.81
CA CYS A 201 -5.47 -3.83 -18.05
C CYS A 201 -6.48 -4.98 -18.03
N TYR A 202 -6.01 -6.20 -17.85
CA TYR A 202 -6.86 -7.38 -17.77
C TYR A 202 -6.35 -8.37 -16.70
N SER A 203 -7.25 -9.23 -16.20
CA SER A 203 -6.90 -10.33 -15.31
C SER A 203 -6.67 -11.59 -16.13
N LYS A 204 -5.43 -12.07 -16.17
CA LYS A 204 -5.07 -13.27 -16.95
C LYS A 204 -5.66 -14.54 -16.37
N TRP A 205 -5.78 -14.60 -15.05
CA TRP A 205 -6.18 -15.80 -14.30
C TRP A 205 -7.50 -15.56 -13.59
N GLY A 206 -8.16 -16.65 -13.15
CA GLY A 206 -9.37 -16.58 -12.35
C GLY A 206 -9.18 -15.92 -10.98
N HIS A 207 -10.25 -15.86 -10.21
CA HIS A 207 -10.26 -15.24 -8.89
C HIS A 207 -9.32 -15.96 -7.89
N ASN A 208 -9.20 -17.28 -8.00
CA ASN A 208 -8.29 -18.13 -7.25
C ASN A 208 -7.77 -19.27 -8.14
N GLU A 209 -6.93 -20.14 -7.58
CA GLU A 209 -6.25 -21.23 -8.31
C GLU A 209 -7.21 -22.30 -8.84
N GLY A 210 -8.40 -22.45 -8.24
CA GLY A 210 -9.42 -23.41 -8.64
C GLY A 210 -10.49 -22.84 -9.57
N ASP A 211 -10.40 -21.54 -9.91
CA ASP A 211 -11.43 -20.86 -10.68
C ASP A 211 -11.06 -20.75 -12.16
N ASP A 212 -11.99 -21.15 -13.03
CA ASP A 212 -11.87 -20.94 -14.48
C ASP A 212 -12.81 -19.79 -14.90
N PRO A 213 -12.26 -18.61 -15.14
CA PRO A 213 -13.07 -17.43 -15.45
C PRO A 213 -13.78 -17.52 -16.82
N SER A 214 -13.42 -18.47 -17.66
CA SER A 214 -14.11 -18.70 -18.94
C SER A 214 -15.55 -19.18 -18.77
N TYR A 215 -15.90 -19.72 -17.59
CA TYR A 215 -17.27 -20.12 -17.30
C TYR A 215 -18.21 -18.95 -17.07
N THR A 216 -17.72 -17.86 -16.52
CA THR A 216 -18.53 -16.66 -16.22
C THR A 216 -18.36 -15.57 -17.26
N GLN A 217 -17.15 -15.36 -17.81
CA GLN A 217 -16.83 -14.36 -18.84
C GLN A 217 -16.23 -15.00 -20.11
N PRO A 218 -16.96 -15.85 -20.85
CA PRO A 218 -16.39 -16.62 -21.96
C PRO A 218 -15.87 -15.74 -23.11
N GLN A 219 -16.54 -14.64 -23.41
CA GLN A 219 -16.15 -13.74 -24.51
C GLN A 219 -14.86 -12.98 -24.15
N MET A 220 -14.77 -12.43 -22.92
CA MET A 220 -13.60 -11.72 -22.43
C MET A 220 -12.37 -12.65 -22.43
N TYR A 221 -12.48 -13.83 -21.85
CA TYR A 221 -11.36 -14.76 -21.75
C TYR A 221 -10.96 -15.41 -23.05
N LYS A 222 -11.85 -15.46 -24.03
CA LYS A 222 -11.47 -15.79 -25.41
C LYS A 222 -10.50 -14.76 -25.98
N ILE A 223 -10.72 -13.48 -25.75
CA ILE A 223 -9.84 -12.40 -26.19
C ILE A 223 -8.54 -12.40 -25.40
N ILE A 224 -8.62 -12.54 -24.06
CA ILE A 224 -7.45 -12.54 -23.17
C ILE A 224 -6.50 -13.70 -23.51
N LYS A 225 -7.03 -14.87 -23.86
CA LYS A 225 -6.22 -16.03 -24.22
C LYS A 225 -5.29 -15.78 -25.40
N ASP A 226 -5.78 -15.02 -26.37
CA ASP A 226 -5.04 -14.71 -27.60
C ASP A 226 -4.23 -13.40 -27.48
N HIS A 227 -4.38 -12.69 -26.35
CA HIS A 227 -3.68 -11.43 -26.12
C HIS A 227 -2.21 -11.65 -25.77
N VAL A 228 -1.32 -10.94 -26.44
CA VAL A 228 0.12 -10.97 -26.18
C VAL A 228 0.43 -10.26 -24.86
N GLY A 229 1.17 -10.88 -23.97
CA GLY A 229 1.52 -10.28 -22.68
C GLY A 229 2.36 -8.99 -22.82
N VAL A 230 2.20 -8.07 -21.89
CA VAL A 230 2.86 -6.75 -21.89
C VAL A 230 4.37 -6.83 -22.07
N ARG A 231 5.05 -7.81 -21.45
CA ARG A 231 6.48 -8.02 -21.61
C ARG A 231 6.86 -8.29 -23.06
N ASP A 232 6.11 -9.18 -23.73
CA ASP A 232 6.41 -9.59 -25.08
C ASP A 232 6.05 -8.50 -26.10
N LEU A 233 5.00 -7.73 -25.82
CA LEU A 233 4.68 -6.50 -26.58
C LEU A 233 5.81 -5.48 -26.48
N TYR A 234 6.33 -5.24 -25.30
CA TYR A 234 7.42 -4.29 -25.09
C TYR A 234 8.73 -4.78 -25.69
N ASN A 235 9.07 -6.06 -25.53
CA ASN A 235 10.22 -6.67 -26.17
C ASN A 235 10.16 -6.50 -27.69
N LYS A 236 8.99 -6.77 -28.30
CA LYS A 236 8.81 -6.57 -29.73
C LYS A 236 9.05 -5.12 -30.14
N LYS A 237 8.50 -4.15 -29.39
CA LYS A 237 8.73 -2.72 -29.62
C LYS A 237 10.22 -2.37 -29.58
N MET A 238 10.96 -2.89 -28.59
CA MET A 238 12.39 -2.68 -28.45
C MET A 238 13.20 -3.27 -29.61
N TYR A 239 12.78 -4.42 -30.12
CA TYR A 239 13.40 -5.06 -31.28
C TYR A 239 13.13 -4.25 -32.56
N ASP A 240 11.88 -3.86 -32.79
CA ASP A 240 11.46 -3.08 -33.96
C ASP A 240 12.20 -1.72 -34.02
N TRP A 241 12.58 -1.17 -32.88
CA TRP A 241 13.37 0.06 -32.78
C TRP A 241 14.89 -0.15 -32.80
N GLY A 242 15.36 -1.41 -32.84
CA GLY A 242 16.77 -1.73 -32.82
C GLY A 242 17.51 -1.42 -31.51
N ILE A 243 16.78 -1.29 -30.41
CA ILE A 243 17.34 -0.98 -29.08
C ILE A 243 17.83 -2.25 -28.38
N ALA A 244 17.17 -3.36 -28.60
CA ALA A 244 17.52 -4.66 -27.99
C ALA A 244 17.54 -5.79 -29.02
N GLU A 245 18.37 -6.81 -28.75
CA GLU A 245 18.40 -8.04 -29.52
C GLU A 245 17.44 -9.07 -28.92
N ALA A 246 16.77 -9.86 -29.77
CA ALA A 246 15.80 -10.88 -29.33
C ALA A 246 16.41 -11.89 -28.34
N GLU A 247 17.67 -12.23 -28.55
CA GLU A 247 18.42 -13.17 -27.71
C GLU A 247 18.65 -12.62 -26.28
N MET A 248 18.74 -11.31 -26.12
CA MET A 248 18.93 -10.66 -24.81
C MET A 248 17.75 -10.89 -23.87
N ALA A 249 16.52 -10.71 -24.35
CA ALA A 249 15.33 -10.92 -23.53
C ALA A 249 15.18 -12.37 -23.08
N LYS A 250 15.44 -13.31 -23.98
CA LYS A 250 15.43 -14.75 -23.67
C LYS A 250 16.47 -15.11 -22.61
N LYS A 251 17.68 -14.59 -22.75
CA LYS A 251 18.76 -14.80 -21.79
C LYS A 251 18.44 -14.21 -20.41
N LEU A 252 17.80 -13.04 -20.35
CA LEU A 252 17.35 -12.44 -19.09
C LEU A 252 16.29 -13.31 -18.41
N GLU A 253 15.35 -13.86 -19.16
CA GLU A 253 14.34 -14.79 -18.63
C GLU A 253 14.98 -16.08 -18.09
N GLU A 254 15.86 -16.71 -18.85
CA GLU A 254 16.58 -17.91 -18.44
C GLU A 254 17.41 -17.67 -17.17
N ASN A 255 18.10 -16.54 -17.11
CA ASN A 255 18.89 -16.15 -15.93
C ASN A 255 17.99 -15.96 -14.70
N PHE A 256 16.83 -15.31 -14.86
CA PHE A 256 15.89 -15.09 -13.77
C PHE A 256 15.32 -16.42 -13.23
N TRP A 257 14.91 -17.32 -14.11
CA TRP A 257 14.44 -18.65 -13.72
C TRP A 257 15.54 -19.45 -13.01
N SER A 258 16.77 -19.37 -13.50
CA SER A 258 17.93 -20.03 -12.88
C SER A 258 18.22 -19.46 -11.50
N GLU A 259 18.13 -18.14 -11.34
CA GLU A 259 18.29 -17.48 -10.05
C GLU A 259 17.22 -17.93 -9.05
N LEU A 260 15.94 -17.93 -9.44
CA LEU A 260 14.85 -18.39 -8.58
C LEU A 260 15.04 -19.85 -8.15
N GLN A 261 15.43 -20.71 -9.07
CA GLN A 261 15.66 -22.13 -8.78
C GLN A 261 16.86 -22.32 -7.83
N ASN A 262 17.93 -21.57 -8.03
CA ASN A 262 19.10 -21.62 -7.15
C ASN A 262 18.74 -21.15 -5.74
N ARG A 263 18.04 -20.01 -5.60
CA ARG A 263 17.58 -19.50 -4.29
C ARG A 263 16.64 -20.46 -3.57
N LEU A 264 15.77 -21.16 -4.31
CA LEU A 264 14.91 -22.20 -3.74
C LEU A 264 15.73 -23.41 -3.28
N ASN A 265 16.75 -23.84 -4.06
CA ASN A 265 17.61 -24.95 -3.71
C ASN A 265 18.47 -24.61 -2.48
N ASP A 266 19.08 -23.43 -2.46
CA ASP A 266 19.86 -22.93 -1.33
C ASP A 266 19.00 -22.87 -0.06
N TYR A 267 17.77 -22.36 -0.19
CA TYR A 267 16.83 -22.33 0.92
C TYR A 267 16.50 -23.72 1.46
N LYS A 268 16.34 -24.74 0.58
CA LYS A 268 16.05 -26.12 0.98
C LYS A 268 17.24 -26.85 1.60
N GLN A 269 18.48 -26.44 1.26
CA GLN A 269 19.72 -27.07 1.73
C GLN A 269 20.27 -26.44 3.00
N GLN A 270 19.98 -25.18 3.31
CA GLN A 270 20.47 -24.50 4.48
C GLN A 270 19.61 -24.81 5.71
N GLU A 271 20.26 -24.92 6.89
CA GLU A 271 19.54 -24.85 8.18
C GLU A 271 18.81 -23.51 8.27
N LYS A 272 17.50 -23.59 8.27
CA LYS A 272 16.60 -22.47 8.06
C LYS A 272 16.61 -21.52 9.26
N LYS A 273 17.39 -20.46 9.18
CA LYS A 273 17.33 -19.36 10.15
C LYS A 273 16.41 -18.26 9.59
N TYR A 274 15.30 -18.04 10.27
CA TYR A 274 14.48 -16.86 9.99
C TYR A 274 15.29 -15.60 10.31
N THR A 275 15.39 -14.71 9.33
CA THR A 275 15.98 -13.38 9.53
C THR A 275 14.84 -12.39 9.72
N PRO A 276 14.61 -11.90 10.95
CA PRO A 276 13.56 -10.92 11.17
C PRO A 276 13.87 -9.62 10.44
N GLN A 277 12.80 -8.95 9.98
CA GLN A 277 12.94 -7.61 9.42
C GLN A 277 13.54 -6.67 10.48
N LYS A 278 14.44 -5.78 10.08
CA LYS A 278 14.95 -4.73 10.97
C LYS A 278 13.80 -3.83 11.40
N THR A 279 13.64 -3.68 12.70
CA THR A 279 12.67 -2.73 13.26
C THR A 279 13.09 -1.29 12.97
N GLU A 280 12.11 -0.42 12.75
CA GLU A 280 12.38 1.02 12.66
C GLU A 280 13.06 1.53 13.93
N LEU A 281 13.90 2.55 13.78
CA LEU A 281 14.72 3.11 14.88
C LEU A 281 13.91 3.39 16.15
N ALA A 282 12.69 3.90 16.02
CA ALA A 282 11.81 4.17 17.16
C ALA A 282 11.44 2.92 17.97
N TRP A 283 11.48 1.74 17.34
CA TRP A 283 11.14 0.45 17.97
C TRP A 283 12.37 -0.36 18.39
N SER A 284 13.57 0.04 17.96
CA SER A 284 14.81 -0.70 18.21
C SER A 284 15.17 -0.81 19.69
N ALA A 285 14.72 0.15 20.50
CA ALA A 285 14.91 0.15 21.94
C ALA A 285 13.90 -0.71 22.71
N LEU A 286 12.85 -1.22 22.03
CA LEU A 286 11.84 -2.07 22.65
C LEU A 286 12.29 -3.53 22.60
N ARG A 287 12.16 -4.22 23.70
CA ARG A 287 12.35 -5.68 23.76
C ARG A 287 11.04 -6.41 23.56
N LYS A 288 11.11 -7.64 23.13
CA LYS A 288 9.95 -8.54 23.08
C LYS A 288 9.55 -8.95 24.50
N ALA A 289 8.24 -9.15 24.71
CA ALA A 289 7.72 -9.67 25.95
C ALA A 289 8.17 -11.13 26.15
N THR A 290 8.43 -11.49 27.40
CA THR A 290 8.72 -12.86 27.85
C THR A 290 7.56 -13.36 28.69
N ALA A 291 7.47 -14.68 28.93
CA ALA A 291 6.46 -15.26 29.81
C ALA A 291 6.46 -14.63 31.22
N GLN A 292 7.60 -14.13 31.68
CA GLN A 292 7.75 -13.51 32.99
C GLN A 292 7.04 -12.14 33.05
N ASP A 293 6.93 -11.42 31.95
CA ASP A 293 6.25 -10.12 31.90
C ASP A 293 4.73 -10.24 32.15
N PHE A 294 4.17 -11.44 31.96
CA PHE A 294 2.75 -11.71 32.19
C PHE A 294 2.44 -12.23 33.61
N GLN A 295 3.47 -12.41 34.45
CA GLN A 295 3.28 -12.89 35.85
C GLN A 295 2.93 -11.73 36.79
N SER A 296 3.18 -10.50 36.42
CA SER A 296 2.83 -9.32 37.18
C SER A 296 2.26 -8.22 36.32
N SER A 297 1.32 -7.48 36.87
CA SER A 297 0.79 -6.30 36.16
C SER A 297 1.74 -5.12 36.36
N PRO A 298 2.11 -4.40 35.29
CA PRO A 298 2.89 -3.19 35.42
C PRO A 298 2.09 -2.10 36.13
N GLU A 299 2.78 -1.19 36.79
CA GLU A 299 2.15 -0.06 37.43
C GLU A 299 1.62 0.93 36.37
N THR A 300 0.31 1.00 36.20
CA THR A 300 -0.36 1.84 35.21
C THR A 300 -0.94 3.12 35.79
N LYS A 301 -0.80 3.34 37.11
CA LYS A 301 -1.29 4.56 37.77
C LYS A 301 -0.49 5.78 37.30
N ILE A 302 -1.19 6.89 37.20
CA ILE A 302 -0.59 8.20 36.93
C ILE A 302 -0.44 8.97 38.25
N SER A 303 0.65 9.72 38.41
CA SER A 303 0.85 10.53 39.61
C SER A 303 -0.21 11.64 39.71
N LYS A 304 -0.55 12.00 40.97
CA LYS A 304 -1.50 13.12 41.22
C LYS A 304 -1.03 14.42 40.55
N GLU A 305 0.28 14.67 40.55
CA GLU A 305 0.87 15.86 39.92
C GLU A 305 0.62 15.89 38.41
N ASN A 306 0.82 14.76 37.74
CA ASN A 306 0.54 14.64 36.30
C ASN A 306 -0.95 14.76 36.00
N LEU A 307 -1.82 14.18 36.83
CA LEU A 307 -3.29 14.36 36.70
C LEU A 307 -3.67 15.82 36.81
N VAL A 308 -3.17 16.53 37.83
CA VAL A 308 -3.41 17.96 38.00
C VAL A 308 -2.89 18.78 36.83
N LYS A 309 -1.72 18.45 36.29
CA LYS A 309 -1.15 19.11 35.11
C LYS A 309 -2.04 18.91 33.88
N ILE A 310 -2.51 17.69 33.65
CA ILE A 310 -3.41 17.35 32.53
C ILE A 310 -4.75 18.11 32.68
N ILE A 311 -5.35 18.07 33.87
CA ILE A 311 -6.62 18.75 34.11
C ILE A 311 -6.47 20.26 33.87
N LYS A 312 -5.42 20.89 34.43
CA LYS A 312 -5.14 22.31 34.21
C LYS A 312 -4.97 22.64 32.71
N ALA A 313 -4.31 21.76 31.94
CA ALA A 313 -4.17 21.96 30.48
C ALA A 313 -5.52 21.84 29.76
N LEU A 314 -6.35 20.88 30.14
CA LEU A 314 -7.67 20.64 29.52
C LEU A 314 -8.68 21.78 29.76
N ILE A 315 -8.59 22.47 30.91
CA ILE A 315 -9.50 23.58 31.25
C ILE A 315 -8.95 24.96 30.87
N LYS A 316 -7.69 25.02 30.41
CA LYS A 316 -7.07 26.29 30.00
C LYS A 316 -7.64 26.74 28.65
N VAL A 317 -8.29 27.86 28.62
CA VAL A 317 -8.72 28.51 27.39
C VAL A 317 -7.50 29.23 26.80
N PRO A 318 -7.12 29.00 25.52
CA PRO A 318 -6.05 29.74 24.88
C PRO A 318 -6.32 31.23 24.84
N GLU A 319 -5.25 32.03 24.87
CA GLU A 319 -5.36 33.48 24.74
C GLU A 319 -5.98 33.86 23.39
N GLY A 320 -6.89 34.81 23.37
CA GLY A 320 -7.62 35.22 22.18
C GLY A 320 -8.75 34.28 21.72
N PHE A 321 -8.98 33.15 22.40
CA PHE A 321 -10.07 32.24 22.07
C PHE A 321 -11.36 32.64 22.81
N HIS A 322 -12.39 33.01 22.07
CA HIS A 322 -13.69 33.41 22.60
C HIS A 322 -14.65 32.22 22.68
N SER A 323 -14.75 31.61 23.86
CA SER A 323 -15.67 30.50 24.09
C SER A 323 -17.07 30.98 24.46
N LEU A 324 -18.10 30.20 24.11
CA LEU A 324 -19.47 30.46 24.53
C LEU A 324 -19.58 30.36 26.07
N LYS A 325 -20.44 31.20 26.69
CA LYS A 325 -20.70 31.19 28.13
C LYS A 325 -20.96 29.79 28.72
N LYS A 326 -21.72 28.97 28.00
CA LYS A 326 -22.03 27.60 28.42
C LYS A 326 -20.78 26.70 28.46
N ILE A 327 -19.86 26.90 27.54
CA ILE A 327 -18.58 26.16 27.53
C ILE A 327 -17.68 26.60 28.68
N GLN A 328 -17.64 27.91 28.97
CA GLN A 328 -16.90 28.41 30.12
C GLN A 328 -17.41 27.80 31.43
N GLN A 329 -18.74 27.73 31.64
CA GLN A 329 -19.34 27.07 32.79
C GLN A 329 -18.94 25.58 32.89
N TYR A 330 -18.94 24.85 31.78
CA TYR A 330 -18.49 23.45 31.80
C TYR A 330 -16.99 23.30 32.13
N LEU A 331 -16.16 24.19 31.66
CA LEU A 331 -14.73 24.18 32.00
C LEU A 331 -14.51 24.53 33.48
N GLU A 332 -15.31 25.47 34.05
CA GLU A 332 -15.26 25.79 35.46
C GLU A 332 -15.74 24.64 36.37
N GLN A 333 -16.76 23.89 35.95
CA GLN A 333 -17.23 22.69 36.66
C GLN A 333 -16.23 21.53 36.69
N ARG A 334 -15.25 21.53 35.78
CA ARG A 334 -14.17 20.55 35.77
C ARG A 334 -12.94 20.92 36.61
N ARG A 335 -12.95 22.10 37.23
CA ARG A 335 -11.93 22.55 38.19
C ARG A 335 -12.09 21.85 39.54
#